data_0f25e83af7ce11ffafadfbd0145edb43
#
_entry.id   0f25e83af7ce11ffafadfbd0145edb43
#
_cell.length_a   1.000
_cell.length_b   1.000
_cell.length_c   1.000
_cell.angle_alpha   90.00
_cell.angle_beta   90.00
_cell.angle_gamma   90.00
#
_symmetry.space_group_name_H-M   'P 1'
#
loop_
_entity.id
_entity.type
_entity.pdbx_description
1 polymer ?
#
loop_
_entity_poly.entity_id
_entity_poly.type
_entity_poly.pdbx_seq_one_letter_code
_entity_poly.pdbx_strand_id
1 'polypeptide(L)'
;VDTVQEAMNNSFAMIIQSFLTLFGTITMMMVLSVKLTMLVVVFLVITFLFMQYNGKCSKKYYHRQQQELGNINGFVQEMMAGQKVEKVFNHEKENFKEFCEMNERFRRESTNALAHSGMLVPVIVALSYFNYALSACVGGMFVIRGLMDLGSLSAYLVYVRQSAMPLNQFTQQVNFLLSALSGAERIFDMMDETEEIDEGKVTLCNACKNADGTLTECAEITGLYAWKLSSGELVLLKGDVRFHDVVFSYVSEKTVLNGISLFAKPGQKIAFVGSTGAGKTTIVNLINRFYDIQAGQITYDGIDVKDIRKDDLRRSLAMVIQDTHLFTGTIADNIRYGKLDATDEEIREAAKIANADSFISRLPQGY
;
A
#
# COMPACT_ATOMS: atom_id res chain seq x y z
N VAL A 1 -3.43 3.66 -8.18
CA VAL A 1 -4.00 4.87 -8.78
C VAL A 1 -4.18 4.68 -10.27
N ASP A 2 -3.13 4.29 -11.03
CA ASP A 2 -3.16 4.15 -12.50
C ASP A 2 -4.25 3.19 -12.98
N THR A 3 -4.43 2.06 -12.30
CA THR A 3 -5.50 1.09 -12.61
C THR A 3 -6.90 1.69 -12.46
N VAL A 4 -7.10 2.54 -11.46
CA VAL A 4 -8.40 3.25 -11.25
C VAL A 4 -8.62 4.28 -12.34
N GLN A 5 -7.58 5.05 -12.68
CA GLN A 5 -7.63 6.03 -13.76
C GLN A 5 -7.93 5.37 -15.12
N GLU A 6 -7.26 4.27 -15.44
CA GLU A 6 -7.48 3.52 -16.67
C GLU A 6 -8.89 2.91 -16.73
N ALA A 7 -9.38 2.38 -15.60
CA ALA A 7 -10.75 1.88 -15.50
C ALA A 7 -11.79 2.97 -15.77
N MET A 8 -11.62 4.13 -15.20
CA MET A 8 -12.53 5.26 -15.41
C MET A 8 -12.49 5.77 -16.87
N ASN A 9 -11.32 5.86 -17.47
CA ASN A 9 -11.19 6.40 -18.82
C ASN A 9 -11.69 5.45 -19.91
N ASN A 10 -11.38 4.15 -19.79
CA ASN A 10 -11.57 3.20 -20.88
C ASN A 10 -12.69 2.19 -20.62
N SER A 11 -12.82 1.67 -19.38
CA SER A 11 -13.71 0.53 -19.13
C SER A 11 -15.18 0.90 -19.26
N PHE A 12 -15.59 2.08 -18.80
CA PHE A 12 -16.97 2.52 -18.94
C PHE A 12 -17.41 2.65 -20.40
N ALA A 13 -16.55 3.29 -21.23
CA ALA A 13 -16.82 3.44 -22.66
C ALA A 13 -16.90 2.07 -23.36
N MET A 14 -15.97 1.15 -23.05
CA MET A 14 -15.95 -0.18 -23.63
C MET A 14 -17.11 -1.05 -23.17
N ILE A 15 -17.56 -0.95 -21.92
CA ILE A 15 -18.75 -1.66 -21.41
C ILE A 15 -19.99 -1.18 -22.15
N ILE A 16 -20.20 0.12 -22.27
CA ILE A 16 -21.34 0.70 -22.99
C ILE A 16 -21.29 0.30 -24.47
N GLN A 17 -20.13 0.43 -25.12
CA GLN A 17 -19.95 0.02 -26.50
C GLN A 17 -20.26 -1.46 -26.71
N SER A 18 -19.72 -2.35 -25.88
CA SER A 18 -19.96 -3.80 -25.95
C SER A 18 -21.42 -4.14 -25.78
N PHE A 19 -22.09 -3.48 -24.82
CA PHE A 19 -23.53 -3.66 -24.60
C PHE A 19 -24.35 -3.19 -25.79
N LEU A 20 -24.11 -1.99 -26.30
CA LEU A 20 -24.83 -1.45 -27.46
C LEU A 20 -24.59 -2.28 -28.72
N THR A 21 -23.35 -2.75 -28.94
CA THR A 21 -23.02 -3.62 -30.07
C THR A 21 -23.73 -4.96 -29.96
N LEU A 22 -23.70 -5.61 -28.78
CA LEU A 22 -24.36 -6.90 -28.58
C LEU A 22 -25.88 -6.78 -28.74
N PHE A 23 -26.46 -5.78 -28.09
CA PHE A 23 -27.91 -5.54 -28.18
C PHE A 23 -28.34 -5.16 -29.58
N GLY A 24 -27.60 -4.27 -30.26
CA GLY A 24 -27.87 -3.85 -31.63
C GLY A 24 -27.77 -5.01 -32.63
N THR A 25 -26.71 -5.85 -32.51
CA THR A 25 -26.55 -7.03 -33.39
C THR A 25 -27.68 -8.04 -33.20
N ILE A 26 -28.05 -8.36 -31.95
CA ILE A 26 -29.15 -9.28 -31.65
C ILE A 26 -30.49 -8.72 -32.20
N THR A 27 -30.73 -7.42 -32.01
CA THR A 27 -31.95 -6.77 -32.52
C THR A 27 -32.01 -6.84 -34.06
N MET A 28 -30.93 -6.52 -34.76
CA MET A 28 -30.89 -6.62 -36.22
C MET A 28 -31.02 -8.05 -36.71
N MET A 29 -30.45 -9.01 -36.03
CA MET A 29 -30.66 -10.45 -36.32
C MET A 29 -32.08 -10.89 -36.12
N MET A 30 -32.78 -10.40 -35.10
CA MET A 30 -34.22 -10.69 -34.89
C MET A 30 -35.09 -10.12 -36.02
N VAL A 31 -34.76 -8.91 -36.49
CA VAL A 31 -35.48 -8.29 -37.61
C VAL A 31 -35.32 -9.11 -38.91
N LEU A 32 -34.12 -9.65 -39.16
CA LEU A 32 -33.85 -10.45 -40.33
C LEU A 32 -34.46 -11.86 -40.29
N SER A 33 -34.33 -12.56 -39.15
CA SER A 33 -34.89 -13.89 -38.95
C SER A 33 -34.91 -14.32 -37.48
N VAL A 34 -36.05 -14.33 -36.85
CA VAL A 34 -36.21 -14.77 -35.47
C VAL A 34 -35.79 -16.23 -35.26
N LYS A 35 -36.10 -17.11 -36.23
CA LYS A 35 -35.77 -18.55 -36.13
C LYS A 35 -34.26 -18.81 -36.12
N LEU A 36 -33.50 -18.12 -36.99
CA LEU A 36 -32.06 -18.22 -37.02
C LEU A 36 -31.45 -17.58 -35.75
N THR A 37 -32.02 -16.49 -35.28
CA THR A 37 -31.53 -15.80 -34.08
C THR A 37 -31.65 -16.66 -32.82
N MET A 38 -32.70 -17.45 -32.68
CA MET A 38 -32.80 -18.42 -31.58
C MET A 38 -31.64 -19.42 -31.57
N LEU A 39 -31.20 -19.89 -32.74
CA LEU A 39 -30.02 -20.76 -32.86
C LEU A 39 -28.75 -20.05 -32.36
N VAL A 40 -28.52 -18.82 -32.80
CA VAL A 40 -27.35 -18.04 -32.39
C VAL A 40 -27.38 -17.74 -30.91
N VAL A 41 -28.53 -17.39 -30.35
CA VAL A 41 -28.68 -17.15 -28.88
C VAL A 41 -28.28 -18.38 -28.07
N VAL A 42 -28.67 -19.59 -28.51
CA VAL A 42 -28.24 -20.83 -27.85
C VAL A 42 -26.73 -20.96 -27.83
N PHE A 43 -26.03 -20.64 -28.93
CA PHE A 43 -24.57 -20.64 -28.97
C PHE A 43 -23.96 -19.56 -28.09
N LEU A 44 -24.55 -18.38 -28.01
CA LEU A 44 -24.10 -17.33 -27.10
C LEU A 44 -24.21 -17.76 -25.63
N VAL A 45 -25.32 -18.44 -25.28
CA VAL A 45 -25.50 -18.99 -23.93
C VAL A 45 -24.45 -20.09 -23.63
N ILE A 46 -24.19 -21.00 -24.57
CA ILE A 46 -23.16 -22.03 -24.44
C ILE A 46 -21.78 -21.37 -24.24
N THR A 47 -21.44 -20.38 -25.05
CA THR A 47 -20.20 -19.62 -24.93
C THR A 47 -20.06 -18.95 -23.57
N PHE A 48 -21.13 -18.31 -23.10
CA PHE A 48 -21.16 -17.65 -21.79
C PHE A 48 -20.98 -18.66 -20.64
N LEU A 49 -21.64 -19.78 -20.66
CA LEU A 49 -21.50 -20.85 -19.65
C LEU A 49 -20.07 -21.42 -19.65
N PHE A 50 -19.49 -21.62 -20.84
CA PHE A 50 -18.09 -22.04 -20.96
C PHE A 50 -17.14 -21.00 -20.35
N MET A 51 -17.34 -19.70 -20.64
CA MET A 51 -16.52 -18.62 -20.08
C MET A 51 -16.60 -18.60 -18.55
N GLN A 52 -17.80 -18.73 -17.98
CA GLN A 52 -18.00 -18.80 -16.53
C GLN A 52 -17.29 -20.00 -15.89
N TYR A 53 -17.45 -21.19 -16.49
CA TYR A 53 -16.79 -22.41 -16.01
C TYR A 53 -15.26 -22.29 -16.06
N ASN A 54 -14.74 -21.91 -17.22
CA ASN A 54 -13.28 -21.75 -17.41
C ASN A 54 -12.71 -20.65 -16.53
N GLY A 55 -13.43 -19.54 -16.34
CA GLY A 55 -13.03 -18.45 -15.45
C GLY A 55 -12.90 -18.90 -13.98
N LYS A 56 -13.83 -19.71 -13.48
CA LYS A 56 -13.73 -20.29 -12.13
C LYS A 56 -12.50 -21.21 -11.98
N CYS A 57 -12.25 -22.06 -12.98
CA CYS A 57 -11.08 -22.94 -13.00
C CYS A 57 -9.78 -22.12 -13.05
N SER A 58 -9.69 -21.17 -13.96
CA SER A 58 -8.55 -20.28 -14.11
C SER A 58 -8.22 -19.54 -12.81
N LYS A 59 -9.23 -18.91 -12.17
CA LYS A 59 -9.06 -18.23 -10.88
C LYS A 59 -8.46 -19.14 -9.80
N LYS A 60 -8.92 -20.40 -9.72
CA LYS A 60 -8.41 -21.38 -8.76
C LYS A 60 -6.92 -21.67 -8.98
N TYR A 61 -6.51 -21.90 -10.23
CA TYR A 61 -5.09 -22.20 -10.55
C TYR A 61 -4.19 -20.97 -10.44
N TYR A 62 -4.67 -19.78 -10.82
CA TYR A 62 -3.92 -18.54 -10.59
C TYR A 62 -3.68 -18.27 -9.11
N HIS A 63 -4.69 -18.51 -8.25
CA HIS A 63 -4.51 -18.37 -6.81
C HIS A 63 -3.44 -19.32 -6.26
N ARG A 64 -3.45 -20.58 -6.69
CA ARG A 64 -2.41 -21.55 -6.30
C ARG A 64 -1.03 -21.18 -6.83
N GLN A 65 -0.94 -20.75 -8.07
CA GLN A 65 0.30 -20.24 -8.66
C GLN A 65 0.86 -19.09 -7.83
N GLN A 66 0.03 -18.13 -7.44
CA GLN A 66 0.44 -16.97 -6.64
C GLN A 66 0.90 -17.40 -5.23
N GLN A 67 0.25 -18.39 -4.65
CA GLN A 67 0.65 -18.94 -3.36
C GLN A 67 2.03 -19.63 -3.44
N GLU A 68 2.26 -20.47 -4.45
CA GLU A 68 3.57 -21.12 -4.64
C GLU A 68 4.67 -20.11 -4.97
N LEU A 69 4.36 -19.05 -5.73
CA LEU A 69 5.29 -17.95 -5.98
C LEU A 69 5.66 -17.22 -4.67
N GLY A 70 4.67 -16.98 -3.81
CA GLY A 70 4.90 -16.40 -2.47
C GLY A 70 5.81 -17.29 -1.61
N ASN A 71 5.58 -18.61 -1.61
CA ASN A 71 6.40 -19.58 -0.88
C ASN A 71 7.86 -19.56 -1.37
N ILE A 72 8.09 -19.56 -2.69
CA ILE A 72 9.45 -19.49 -3.27
C ILE A 72 10.12 -18.17 -2.89
N ASN A 73 9.43 -17.05 -3.02
CA ASN A 73 9.99 -15.74 -2.67
C ASN A 73 10.35 -15.67 -1.19
N GLY A 74 9.48 -16.17 -0.30
CA GLY A 74 9.76 -16.26 1.13
C GLY A 74 11.00 -17.12 1.42
N PHE A 75 11.09 -18.31 0.82
CA PHE A 75 12.23 -19.19 0.96
C PHE A 75 13.54 -18.55 0.47
N VAL A 76 13.54 -17.92 -0.71
CA VAL A 76 14.72 -17.23 -1.24
C VAL A 76 15.15 -16.09 -0.31
N GLN A 77 14.18 -15.31 0.21
CA GLN A 77 14.45 -14.21 1.13
C GLN A 77 15.05 -14.71 2.45
N GLU A 78 14.55 -15.84 2.98
CA GLU A 78 15.07 -16.49 4.18
C GLU A 78 16.50 -17.01 3.95
N MET A 79 16.75 -17.70 2.83
CA MET A 79 18.08 -18.21 2.49
C MET A 79 19.09 -17.09 2.26
N MET A 80 18.69 -15.99 1.62
CA MET A 80 19.54 -14.82 1.45
C MET A 80 19.89 -14.14 2.78
N ALA A 81 18.91 -13.98 3.67
CA ALA A 81 19.14 -13.45 5.01
C ALA A 81 20.00 -14.39 5.87
N GLY A 82 19.79 -15.71 5.73
CA GLY A 82 20.51 -16.77 6.47
C GLY A 82 21.80 -17.26 5.81
N GLN A 83 22.27 -16.66 4.71
CA GLN A 83 23.39 -17.18 3.90
C GLN A 83 24.65 -17.55 4.70
N LYS A 84 25.00 -16.76 5.72
CA LYS A 84 26.16 -17.05 6.57
C LYS A 84 25.96 -18.33 7.39
N VAL A 85 24.74 -18.57 7.87
CA VAL A 85 24.39 -19.77 8.63
C VAL A 85 24.41 -20.99 7.72
N GLU A 86 23.79 -20.89 6.54
CA GLU A 86 23.81 -21.94 5.50
C GLU A 86 25.23 -22.39 5.18
N LYS A 87 26.15 -21.41 4.97
CA LYS A 87 27.57 -21.67 4.68
C LYS A 87 28.31 -22.35 5.81
N VAL A 88 28.08 -21.92 7.07
CA VAL A 88 28.74 -22.53 8.25
C VAL A 88 28.33 -24.00 8.45
N PHE A 89 27.06 -24.33 8.16
CA PHE A 89 26.54 -25.67 8.32
C PHE A 89 26.60 -26.54 7.05
N ASN A 90 27.08 -26.01 5.91
CA ASN A 90 27.18 -26.68 4.60
C ASN A 90 25.83 -27.25 4.11
N HIS A 91 24.72 -26.49 4.31
CA HIS A 91 23.36 -26.95 3.97
C HIS A 91 22.94 -26.56 2.53
N GLU A 92 23.82 -26.03 1.69
CA GLU A 92 23.46 -25.51 0.35
C GLU A 92 22.82 -26.58 -0.54
N LYS A 93 23.27 -27.85 -0.43
CA LYS A 93 22.73 -28.93 -1.26
C LYS A 93 21.30 -29.29 -0.88
N GLU A 94 21.02 -29.38 0.42
CA GLU A 94 19.69 -29.62 0.95
C GLU A 94 18.73 -28.47 0.58
N ASN A 95 19.14 -27.23 0.83
CA ASN A 95 18.34 -26.05 0.51
C ASN A 95 18.09 -25.93 -1.01
N PHE A 96 19.09 -26.25 -1.83
CA PHE A 96 18.91 -26.28 -3.28
C PHE A 96 17.92 -27.37 -3.73
N LYS A 97 17.94 -28.54 -3.09
CA LYS A 97 16.97 -29.60 -3.37
C LYS A 97 15.55 -29.15 -3.01
N GLU A 98 15.37 -28.55 -1.84
CA GLU A 98 14.08 -28.00 -1.42
C GLU A 98 13.59 -26.92 -2.38
N PHE A 99 14.46 -25.98 -2.79
CA PHE A 99 14.15 -25.00 -3.83
C PHE A 99 13.67 -25.64 -5.13
N CYS A 100 14.34 -26.70 -5.60
CA CYS A 100 13.95 -27.42 -6.81
C CYS A 100 12.54 -28.04 -6.68
N GLU A 101 12.20 -28.59 -5.50
CA GLU A 101 10.87 -29.16 -5.23
C GLU A 101 9.79 -28.07 -5.22
N MET A 102 10.06 -26.92 -4.60
CA MET A 102 9.17 -25.75 -4.60
C MET A 102 8.98 -25.20 -6.01
N ASN A 103 10.07 -25.07 -6.77
CA ASN A 103 10.02 -24.59 -8.16
C ASN A 103 9.23 -25.54 -9.07
N GLU A 104 9.31 -26.85 -8.85
CA GLU A 104 8.52 -27.83 -9.62
C GLU A 104 7.03 -27.75 -9.28
N ARG A 105 6.65 -27.50 -8.02
CA ARG A 105 5.26 -27.21 -7.63
C ARG A 105 4.75 -25.92 -8.32
N PHE A 106 5.52 -24.86 -8.26
CA PHE A 106 5.21 -23.59 -8.93
C PHE A 106 5.08 -23.79 -10.45
N ARG A 107 5.99 -24.49 -11.10
CA ARG A 107 5.94 -24.82 -12.53
C ARG A 107 4.64 -25.52 -12.90
N ARG A 108 4.21 -26.52 -12.09
CA ARG A 108 2.98 -27.29 -12.32
C ARG A 108 1.73 -26.42 -12.22
N GLU A 109 1.63 -25.62 -11.16
CA GLU A 109 0.47 -24.73 -10.97
C GLU A 109 0.46 -23.60 -12.01
N SER A 110 1.62 -23.07 -12.40
CA SER A 110 1.76 -22.10 -13.49
C SER A 110 1.33 -22.67 -14.84
N THR A 111 1.73 -23.89 -15.14
CA THR A 111 1.33 -24.56 -16.37
C THR A 111 -0.19 -24.75 -16.43
N ASN A 112 -0.82 -25.17 -15.32
CA ASN A 112 -2.25 -25.32 -15.23
C ASN A 112 -2.98 -23.98 -15.37
N ALA A 113 -2.52 -22.94 -14.70
CA ALA A 113 -3.07 -21.59 -14.79
C ALA A 113 -3.04 -21.05 -16.23
N LEU A 114 -1.86 -21.15 -16.88
CA LEU A 114 -1.67 -20.72 -18.27
C LEU A 114 -2.47 -21.57 -19.27
N ALA A 115 -2.56 -22.88 -19.08
CA ALA A 115 -3.36 -23.75 -19.93
C ALA A 115 -4.85 -23.35 -19.91
N HIS A 116 -5.43 -23.18 -18.71
CA HIS A 116 -6.82 -22.78 -18.59
C HIS A 116 -7.10 -21.38 -19.12
N SER A 117 -6.22 -20.39 -18.84
CA SER A 117 -6.40 -19.04 -19.39
C SER A 117 -6.17 -18.99 -20.90
N GLY A 118 -5.17 -19.72 -21.39
CA GLY A 118 -4.85 -19.76 -22.82
C GLY A 118 -5.87 -20.49 -23.68
N MET A 119 -6.62 -21.47 -23.14
CA MET A 119 -7.70 -22.16 -23.86
C MET A 119 -8.94 -21.30 -24.11
N LEU A 120 -9.11 -20.21 -23.37
CA LEU A 120 -10.35 -19.39 -23.47
C LEU A 120 -10.58 -18.87 -24.89
N VAL A 121 -9.61 -18.16 -25.43
CA VAL A 121 -9.74 -17.51 -26.75
C VAL A 121 -9.89 -18.53 -27.90
N PRO A 122 -9.04 -19.56 -28.02
CA PRO A 122 -9.17 -20.57 -29.08
C PRO A 122 -10.54 -21.29 -29.07
N VAL A 123 -11.07 -21.62 -27.91
CA VAL A 123 -12.36 -22.30 -27.81
C VAL A 123 -13.52 -21.37 -28.20
N ILE A 124 -13.50 -20.10 -27.75
CA ILE A 124 -14.50 -19.11 -28.17
C ILE A 124 -14.47 -18.91 -29.67
N VAL A 125 -13.29 -18.82 -30.28
CA VAL A 125 -13.12 -18.68 -31.72
C VAL A 125 -13.66 -19.91 -32.46
N ALA A 126 -13.33 -21.11 -31.98
CA ALA A 126 -13.84 -22.35 -32.58
C ALA A 126 -15.38 -22.43 -32.50
N LEU A 127 -15.97 -22.11 -31.34
CA LEU A 127 -17.43 -22.05 -31.18
C LEU A 127 -18.07 -21.01 -32.10
N SER A 128 -17.42 -19.86 -32.27
CA SER A 128 -17.90 -18.81 -33.19
C SER A 128 -17.90 -19.27 -34.65
N TYR A 129 -16.83 -19.93 -35.11
CA TYR A 129 -16.80 -20.49 -36.47
C TYR A 129 -17.82 -21.61 -36.66
N PHE A 130 -18.02 -22.47 -35.66
CA PHE A 130 -19.02 -23.51 -35.72
C PHE A 130 -20.45 -22.92 -35.81
N ASN A 131 -20.75 -21.90 -34.96
CA ASN A 131 -22.01 -21.15 -35.02
C ASN A 131 -22.22 -20.51 -36.41
N TYR A 132 -21.17 -19.87 -36.95
CA TYR A 132 -21.19 -19.26 -38.29
C TYR A 132 -21.52 -20.29 -39.38
N ALA A 133 -20.82 -21.44 -39.37
CA ALA A 133 -21.03 -22.50 -40.38
C ALA A 133 -22.45 -23.08 -40.28
N LEU A 134 -22.92 -23.34 -39.06
CA LEU A 134 -24.28 -23.86 -38.84
C LEU A 134 -25.35 -22.83 -39.27
N SER A 135 -25.17 -21.57 -38.94
CA SER A 135 -26.02 -20.47 -39.35
C SER A 135 -26.08 -20.32 -40.90
N ALA A 136 -24.93 -20.49 -41.55
CA ALA A 136 -24.84 -20.45 -43.01
C ALA A 136 -25.61 -21.65 -43.66
N CYS A 137 -25.45 -22.86 -43.14
CA CYS A 137 -26.15 -24.05 -43.62
C CYS A 137 -27.66 -23.92 -43.44
N VAL A 138 -28.13 -23.57 -42.23
CA VAL A 138 -29.56 -23.44 -41.91
C VAL A 138 -30.19 -22.25 -42.67
N GLY A 139 -29.45 -21.11 -42.73
CA GLY A 139 -29.87 -19.92 -43.48
C GLY A 139 -29.94 -20.20 -44.98
N GLY A 140 -28.99 -20.93 -45.58
CA GLY A 140 -29.01 -21.38 -46.95
C GLY A 140 -30.22 -22.25 -47.28
N MET A 141 -30.62 -23.17 -46.34
CA MET A 141 -31.86 -23.91 -46.49
C MET A 141 -33.11 -23.01 -46.45
N PHE A 142 -33.11 -21.92 -45.69
CA PHE A 142 -34.21 -20.96 -45.66
C PHE A 142 -34.28 -20.17 -46.98
N VAL A 143 -33.14 -19.81 -47.59
CA VAL A 143 -33.10 -19.17 -48.90
C VAL A 143 -33.68 -20.10 -49.96
N ILE A 144 -33.27 -21.37 -50.04
CA ILE A 144 -33.80 -22.37 -50.98
C ILE A 144 -35.30 -22.55 -50.83
N ARG A 145 -35.82 -22.47 -49.60
CA ARG A 145 -37.26 -22.55 -49.31
C ARG A 145 -38.04 -21.24 -49.51
N GLY A 146 -37.40 -20.17 -49.98
CA GLY A 146 -38.00 -18.86 -50.17
C GLY A 146 -38.44 -18.14 -48.90
N LEU A 147 -37.92 -18.57 -47.70
CA LEU A 147 -38.20 -17.95 -46.42
C LEU A 147 -37.32 -16.74 -46.10
N MET A 148 -36.24 -16.55 -46.85
CA MET A 148 -35.26 -15.47 -46.72
C MET A 148 -34.61 -15.20 -48.05
N ASP A 149 -34.26 -13.95 -48.35
CA ASP A 149 -33.44 -13.59 -49.50
C ASP A 149 -31.95 -13.74 -49.23
N LEU A 150 -31.14 -13.84 -50.28
CA LEU A 150 -29.68 -14.02 -50.18
C LEU A 150 -28.97 -12.83 -49.57
N GLY A 151 -29.49 -11.61 -49.83
CA GLY A 151 -28.94 -10.37 -49.24
C GLY A 151 -29.11 -10.33 -47.71
N SER A 152 -30.30 -10.69 -47.24
CA SER A 152 -30.59 -10.81 -45.81
C SER A 152 -29.75 -11.89 -45.14
N LEU A 153 -29.50 -13.03 -45.81
CA LEU A 153 -28.61 -14.07 -45.25
C LEU A 153 -27.15 -13.54 -45.13
N SER A 154 -26.68 -12.85 -46.18
CA SER A 154 -25.32 -12.27 -46.12
C SER A 154 -25.16 -11.27 -45.01
N ALA A 155 -26.13 -10.35 -44.82
CA ALA A 155 -26.13 -9.40 -43.70
C ALA A 155 -26.22 -10.14 -42.35
N TYR A 156 -27.05 -11.17 -42.24
CA TYR A 156 -27.19 -11.97 -41.05
C TYR A 156 -25.89 -12.64 -40.61
N LEU A 157 -25.12 -13.22 -41.54
CA LEU A 157 -23.86 -13.87 -41.26
C LEU A 157 -22.79 -12.88 -40.79
N VAL A 158 -22.81 -11.61 -41.24
CA VAL A 158 -21.96 -10.56 -40.70
C VAL A 158 -22.26 -10.31 -39.20
N TYR A 159 -23.56 -10.22 -38.86
CA TYR A 159 -23.95 -10.05 -37.44
C TYR A 159 -23.61 -11.26 -36.56
N VAL A 160 -23.76 -12.49 -37.07
CA VAL A 160 -23.32 -13.71 -36.38
C VAL A 160 -21.82 -13.61 -36.03
N ARG A 161 -20.99 -13.18 -36.98
CA ARG A 161 -19.54 -13.02 -36.75
C ARG A 161 -19.23 -11.94 -35.73
N GLN A 162 -19.99 -10.85 -35.70
CA GLN A 162 -19.79 -9.73 -34.78
C GLN A 162 -20.31 -10.00 -33.37
N SER A 163 -21.18 -10.98 -33.15
CA SER A 163 -21.88 -11.19 -31.87
C SER A 163 -21.00 -11.79 -30.75
N ALA A 164 -19.95 -12.54 -31.07
CA ALA A 164 -19.14 -13.26 -30.07
C ALA A 164 -18.11 -12.37 -29.37
N MET A 165 -17.51 -11.41 -30.07
CA MET A 165 -16.45 -10.53 -29.54
C MET A 165 -16.92 -9.59 -28.43
N PRO A 166 -18.07 -8.90 -28.52
CA PRO A 166 -18.56 -8.01 -27.48
C PRO A 166 -18.80 -8.71 -26.14
N LEU A 167 -19.18 -9.98 -26.14
CA LEU A 167 -19.40 -10.75 -24.92
C LEU A 167 -18.10 -10.97 -24.14
N ASN A 168 -17.01 -11.27 -24.86
CA ASN A 168 -15.68 -11.43 -24.26
C ASN A 168 -15.16 -10.09 -23.73
N GLN A 169 -15.24 -9.01 -24.52
CA GLN A 169 -14.83 -7.67 -24.12
C GLN A 169 -15.58 -7.19 -22.89
N PHE A 170 -16.90 -7.36 -22.85
CA PHE A 170 -17.72 -7.01 -21.70
C PHE A 170 -17.22 -7.72 -20.42
N THR A 171 -17.00 -9.04 -20.48
CA THR A 171 -16.54 -9.83 -19.33
C THR A 171 -15.15 -9.35 -18.85
N GLN A 172 -14.23 -9.07 -19.76
CA GLN A 172 -12.90 -8.56 -19.42
C GLN A 172 -12.97 -7.20 -18.73
N GLN A 173 -13.79 -6.29 -19.27
CA GLN A 173 -13.92 -4.94 -18.70
C GLN A 173 -14.62 -4.94 -17.34
N VAL A 174 -15.60 -5.79 -17.12
CA VAL A 174 -16.24 -5.96 -15.79
C VAL A 174 -15.22 -6.46 -14.77
N ASN A 175 -14.39 -7.46 -15.12
CA ASN A 175 -13.36 -7.97 -14.22
C ASN A 175 -12.29 -6.91 -13.91
N PHE A 176 -11.90 -6.11 -14.92
CA PHE A 176 -10.96 -5.02 -14.74
C PHE A 176 -11.53 -3.92 -13.83
N LEU A 177 -12.81 -3.56 -14.03
CA LEU A 177 -13.49 -2.59 -13.17
C LEU A 177 -13.59 -3.07 -11.71
N LEU A 178 -13.89 -4.35 -11.47
CA LEU A 178 -13.91 -4.92 -10.12
C LEU A 178 -12.53 -4.87 -9.45
N SER A 179 -11.47 -5.12 -10.21
CA SER A 179 -10.09 -4.98 -9.72
C SER A 179 -9.76 -3.53 -9.36
N ALA A 180 -10.18 -2.57 -10.20
CA ALA A 180 -9.99 -1.15 -9.96
C ALA A 180 -10.77 -0.67 -8.72
N LEU A 181 -12.01 -1.15 -8.53
CA LEU A 181 -12.82 -0.85 -7.35
C LEU A 181 -12.14 -1.34 -6.05
N SER A 182 -11.59 -2.56 -6.05
CA SER A 182 -10.84 -3.05 -4.89
C SER A 182 -9.58 -2.22 -4.61
N GLY A 183 -8.93 -1.70 -5.66
CA GLY A 183 -7.82 -0.76 -5.50
C GLY A 183 -8.26 0.60 -4.95
N ALA A 184 -9.42 1.09 -5.40
CA ALA A 184 -10.00 2.34 -4.92
C ALA A 184 -10.42 2.23 -3.44
N GLU A 185 -11.06 1.13 -3.04
CA GLU A 185 -11.43 0.85 -1.64
C GLU A 185 -10.22 1.01 -0.71
N ARG A 186 -9.10 0.37 -1.04
CA ARG A 186 -7.86 0.48 -0.24
C ARG A 186 -7.28 1.90 -0.19
N ILE A 187 -7.49 2.71 -1.23
CA ILE A 187 -7.08 4.12 -1.24
C ILE A 187 -7.98 4.93 -0.31
N PHE A 188 -9.29 4.72 -0.39
CA PHE A 188 -10.25 5.41 0.48
C PHE A 188 -10.09 4.99 1.94
N ASP A 189 -9.88 3.70 2.23
CA ASP A 189 -9.58 3.23 3.59
C ASP A 189 -8.38 3.96 4.18
N MET A 190 -7.33 4.19 3.37
CA MET A 190 -6.16 4.96 3.82
C MET A 190 -6.45 6.46 3.96
N MET A 191 -7.33 7.02 3.13
CA MET A 191 -7.74 8.44 3.23
C MET A 191 -8.67 8.69 4.40
N ASP A 192 -9.43 7.68 4.80
CA ASP A 192 -10.39 7.74 5.92
C ASP A 192 -9.72 7.39 7.27
N GLU A 193 -8.40 7.04 7.27
CA GLU A 193 -7.66 6.89 8.53
C GLU A 193 -7.70 8.18 9.34
N THR A 194 -7.92 8.05 10.61
CA THR A 194 -8.01 9.19 11.52
C THR A 194 -6.67 9.88 11.66
N GLU A 195 -6.64 11.19 11.45
CA GLU A 195 -5.45 12.00 11.69
C GLU A 195 -5.00 11.93 13.16
N GLU A 196 -3.72 12.16 13.40
CA GLU A 196 -3.18 12.21 14.74
C GLU A 196 -3.82 13.35 15.53
N ILE A 197 -4.56 13.03 16.60
CA ILE A 197 -5.24 14.02 17.44
C ILE A 197 -4.20 14.83 18.20
N ASP A 198 -4.24 16.16 18.06
CA ASP A 198 -3.44 17.10 18.84
C ASP A 198 -4.31 18.22 19.40
N GLU A 199 -4.65 18.11 20.68
CA GLU A 199 -5.43 19.12 21.42
C GLU A 199 -4.54 20.06 22.25
N GLY A 200 -3.21 19.96 22.09
CA GLY A 200 -2.22 20.78 22.79
C GLY A 200 -2.37 22.26 22.48
N LYS A 201 -2.30 23.09 23.51
CA LYS A 201 -2.42 24.55 23.41
C LYS A 201 -1.13 25.28 23.77
N VAL A 202 -0.21 24.60 24.44
CA VAL A 202 1.10 25.14 24.83
C VAL A 202 2.04 25.03 23.62
N THR A 203 2.70 26.14 23.28
CA THR A 203 3.59 26.24 22.11
C THR A 203 5.02 26.56 22.54
N LEU A 204 6.01 26.15 21.72
CA LEU A 204 7.41 26.47 21.92
C LEU A 204 7.75 27.80 21.21
N CYS A 205 8.34 28.74 21.93
CA CYS A 205 8.80 30.02 21.36
C CYS A 205 10.25 30.32 21.73
N ASN A 206 10.87 31.22 20.96
CA ASN A 206 12.14 31.84 21.36
C ASN A 206 11.91 32.81 22.51
N ALA A 207 12.79 32.78 23.51
CA ALA A 207 12.69 33.62 24.65
C ALA A 207 13.92 34.52 24.83
N CYS A 208 13.68 35.73 25.29
CA CYS A 208 14.69 36.67 25.73
C CYS A 208 14.57 36.87 27.25
N LYS A 209 15.70 36.90 27.95
CA LYS A 209 15.73 37.17 29.38
C LYS A 209 16.05 38.65 29.62
N ASN A 210 15.11 39.35 30.23
CA ASN A 210 15.27 40.77 30.62
C ASN A 210 16.25 40.94 31.78
N ALA A 211 16.68 42.20 32.02
CA ALA A 211 17.60 42.53 33.11
C ALA A 211 16.98 42.24 34.49
N ASP A 212 15.69 42.21 34.64
CA ASP A 212 14.95 41.86 35.86
C ASP A 212 14.74 40.36 36.02
N GLY A 213 15.20 39.55 35.06
CA GLY A 213 15.09 38.09 35.10
C GLY A 213 13.80 37.53 34.49
N THR A 214 12.85 38.38 34.06
CA THR A 214 11.61 37.96 33.39
C THR A 214 11.89 37.45 31.98
N LEU A 215 11.06 36.51 31.50
CA LEU A 215 11.12 35.99 30.15
C LEU A 215 10.13 36.78 29.27
N THR A 216 10.58 37.17 28.08
CA THR A 216 9.71 37.71 27.04
C THR A 216 9.92 36.94 25.74
N GLU A 217 8.84 36.80 24.97
CA GLU A 217 8.91 36.18 23.63
C GLU A 217 9.66 37.13 22.69
N CYS A 218 10.56 36.58 21.88
CA CYS A 218 11.32 37.33 20.88
C CYS A 218 11.34 36.61 19.52
N ALA A 219 11.47 37.41 18.45
CA ALA A 219 11.53 36.84 17.09
C ALA A 219 12.93 36.32 16.73
N GLU A 220 13.95 36.77 17.43
CA GLU A 220 15.35 36.39 17.19
C GLU A 220 15.66 35.03 17.81
N ILE A 221 16.53 34.25 17.13
CA ILE A 221 17.01 32.97 17.65
C ILE A 221 18.12 33.26 18.69
N THR A 222 17.73 33.26 19.95
CA THR A 222 18.62 33.53 21.09
C THR A 222 19.30 32.29 21.66
N GLY A 223 18.90 31.09 21.21
CA GLY A 223 19.29 29.82 21.84
C GLY A 223 18.55 29.50 23.16
N LEU A 224 17.69 30.43 23.63
CA LEU A 224 16.80 30.18 24.75
C LEU A 224 15.39 29.93 24.23
N TYR A 225 14.77 28.85 24.73
CA TYR A 225 13.40 28.48 24.38
C TYR A 225 12.52 28.47 25.62
N ALA A 226 11.26 28.80 25.43
CA ALA A 226 10.25 28.75 26.51
C ALA A 226 8.93 28.16 26.00
N TRP A 227 8.23 27.53 26.89
CA TRP A 227 6.85 27.10 26.70
C TRP A 227 5.92 28.30 26.95
N LYS A 228 5.13 28.65 25.94
CA LYS A 228 4.09 29.69 26.05
C LYS A 228 2.78 29.02 26.41
N LEU A 229 2.36 29.23 27.66
CA LEU A 229 1.08 28.74 28.17
C LEU A 229 -0.11 29.49 27.54
N SER A 230 -1.29 28.90 27.58
CA SER A 230 -2.53 29.54 27.12
C SER A 230 -2.85 30.84 27.87
N SER A 231 -2.33 31.02 29.08
CA SER A 231 -2.39 32.26 29.89
C SER A 231 -1.51 33.38 29.34
N GLY A 232 -0.56 33.05 28.43
CA GLY A 232 0.51 33.96 28.00
C GLY A 232 1.75 33.92 28.85
N GLU A 233 1.78 33.18 29.95
CA GLU A 233 2.94 32.97 30.79
C GLU A 233 4.00 32.14 30.06
N LEU A 234 5.30 32.48 30.28
CA LEU A 234 6.43 31.78 29.69
C LEU A 234 7.14 30.95 30.75
N VAL A 235 7.27 29.64 30.46
CA VAL A 235 8.02 28.67 31.28
C VAL A 235 9.29 28.29 30.53
N LEU A 236 10.46 28.51 31.11
CA LEU A 236 11.74 28.23 30.47
C LEU A 236 11.87 26.73 30.16
N LEU A 237 12.23 26.39 28.94
CA LEU A 237 12.59 25.01 28.55
C LEU A 237 13.90 24.62 29.25
N LYS A 238 13.81 23.66 30.18
CA LYS A 238 14.94 23.14 30.97
C LYS A 238 15.20 21.65 30.75
N GLY A 239 14.19 20.89 30.34
CA GLY A 239 14.28 19.46 30.14
C GLY A 239 13.99 18.64 31.38
N ASP A 240 13.16 19.11 32.33
CA ASP A 240 12.66 18.32 33.46
C ASP A 240 11.52 17.42 33.02
N VAL A 241 11.75 16.10 32.94
CA VAL A 241 10.75 15.11 32.54
C VAL A 241 10.35 14.26 33.73
N ARG A 242 9.05 14.11 33.97
CA ARG A 242 8.52 13.27 35.06
C ARG A 242 7.37 12.40 34.60
N PHE A 243 7.37 11.16 35.07
CA PHE A 243 6.29 10.21 34.95
C PHE A 243 5.67 10.01 36.34
N HIS A 244 4.36 10.07 36.42
CA HIS A 244 3.59 9.88 37.64
C HIS A 244 2.59 8.74 37.43
N ASP A 245 2.84 7.59 38.01
CA ASP A 245 1.98 6.39 38.01
C ASP A 245 1.46 6.03 36.59
N VAL A 246 2.36 6.08 35.61
CA VAL A 246 2.02 5.91 34.18
C VAL A 246 1.68 4.46 33.89
N VAL A 247 0.49 4.23 33.34
CA VAL A 247 0.04 2.94 32.78
C VAL A 247 -0.08 3.06 31.29
N PHE A 248 0.54 2.11 30.57
CA PHE A 248 0.52 2.09 29.11
C PHE A 248 0.47 0.69 28.53
N SER A 249 -0.32 0.52 27.48
CA SER A 249 -0.47 -0.68 26.65
C SER A 249 -0.55 -0.29 25.19
N TYR A 250 0.15 -1.02 24.29
CA TYR A 250 -0.03 -0.89 22.83
C TYR A 250 -1.34 -1.53 22.37
N VAL A 251 -1.75 -2.61 23.03
CA VAL A 251 -3.02 -3.32 22.82
C VAL A 251 -3.67 -3.53 24.17
N SER A 252 -4.99 -3.50 24.24
CA SER A 252 -5.77 -3.53 25.49
C SER A 252 -5.47 -4.74 26.39
N GLU A 253 -5.01 -5.84 25.79
CA GLU A 253 -4.83 -7.13 26.46
C GLU A 253 -3.45 -7.28 27.12
N LYS A 254 -2.48 -6.40 26.83
CA LYS A 254 -1.11 -6.53 27.31
C LYS A 254 -0.54 -5.20 27.81
N THR A 255 -0.57 -5.00 29.11
CA THR A 255 0.07 -3.85 29.76
C THR A 255 1.59 -3.94 29.65
N VAL A 256 2.22 -2.86 29.18
CA VAL A 256 3.68 -2.74 29.03
C VAL A 256 4.28 -1.94 30.17
N LEU A 257 3.65 -0.85 30.57
CA LEU A 257 4.03 -0.07 31.75
C LEU A 257 2.89 -0.11 32.75
N ASN A 258 3.19 -0.47 34.00
CA ASN A 258 2.19 -0.63 35.05
C ASN A 258 2.55 0.24 36.24
N GLY A 259 2.00 1.47 36.31
CA GLY A 259 2.21 2.41 37.40
C GLY A 259 3.66 2.89 37.54
N ILE A 260 4.32 3.25 36.42
CA ILE A 260 5.72 3.69 36.41
C ILE A 260 5.82 5.14 36.85
N SER A 261 6.64 5.41 37.86
CA SER A 261 7.03 6.74 38.29
C SER A 261 8.54 6.91 38.21
N LEU A 262 8.97 7.92 37.45
CA LEU A 262 10.39 8.26 37.24
C LEU A 262 10.56 9.76 36.98
N PHE A 263 11.79 10.24 37.11
CA PHE A 263 12.11 11.63 36.78
C PHE A 263 13.51 11.74 36.17
N ALA A 264 13.67 12.74 35.33
CA ALA A 264 14.95 13.21 34.78
C ALA A 264 15.03 14.72 34.99
N LYS A 265 15.98 15.17 35.83
CA LYS A 265 16.22 16.60 36.06
C LYS A 265 17.00 17.22 34.90
N PRO A 266 16.94 18.55 34.72
CA PRO A 266 17.74 19.27 33.73
C PRO A 266 19.23 18.88 33.78
N GLY A 267 19.80 18.52 32.62
CA GLY A 267 21.20 18.10 32.48
C GLY A 267 21.53 16.69 33.02
N GLN A 268 20.57 15.97 33.57
CA GLN A 268 20.79 14.61 34.07
C GLN A 268 20.82 13.60 32.94
N LYS A 269 21.76 12.66 32.99
CA LYS A 269 21.81 11.49 32.11
C LYS A 269 21.18 10.31 32.81
N ILE A 270 20.16 9.71 32.21
CA ILE A 270 19.43 8.54 32.71
C ILE A 270 19.69 7.36 31.78
N ALA A 271 20.01 6.21 32.36
CA ALA A 271 20.15 4.94 31.65
C ALA A 271 19.03 3.98 32.09
N PHE A 272 18.24 3.49 31.12
CA PHE A 272 17.27 2.42 31.34
C PHE A 272 17.93 1.07 31.10
N VAL A 273 17.94 0.21 32.12
CA VAL A 273 18.53 -1.14 32.05
C VAL A 273 17.42 -2.17 32.30
N GLY A 274 17.44 -3.24 31.53
CA GLY A 274 16.45 -4.33 31.65
C GLY A 274 16.46 -5.24 30.43
N SER A 275 15.77 -6.36 30.52
CA SER A 275 15.63 -7.33 29.43
C SER A 275 14.90 -6.74 28.22
N THR A 276 15.00 -7.42 27.06
CA THR A 276 14.20 -7.08 25.86
C THR A 276 12.72 -7.19 26.21
N GLY A 277 11.93 -6.20 25.80
CA GLY A 277 10.49 -6.14 26.13
C GLY A 277 10.15 -5.51 27.48
N ALA A 278 11.13 -5.06 28.30
CA ALA A 278 10.88 -4.41 29.59
C ALA A 278 10.30 -2.98 29.51
N GLY A 279 9.95 -2.48 28.35
CA GLY A 279 9.33 -1.17 28.17
C GLY A 279 10.31 0.01 28.01
N LYS A 280 11.62 -0.22 27.88
CA LYS A 280 12.62 0.87 27.73
C LYS A 280 12.33 1.81 26.54
N THR A 281 12.12 1.26 25.36
CA THR A 281 11.76 2.01 24.15
C THR A 281 10.39 2.66 24.29
N THR A 282 9.47 2.01 24.98
CA THR A 282 8.12 2.55 25.25
C THR A 282 8.20 3.86 26.02
N ILE A 283 9.06 3.97 27.05
CA ILE A 283 9.25 5.21 27.81
C ILE A 283 9.69 6.35 26.86
N VAL A 284 10.65 6.10 25.97
CA VAL A 284 11.13 7.09 25.01
C VAL A 284 10.03 7.49 24.02
N ASN A 285 9.24 6.52 23.54
CA ASN A 285 8.11 6.77 22.63
C ASN A 285 7.02 7.64 23.30
N LEU A 286 6.78 7.45 24.60
CA LEU A 286 5.80 8.23 25.36
C LEU A 286 6.29 9.67 25.65
N ILE A 287 7.59 9.87 25.84
CA ILE A 287 8.17 11.23 25.97
C ILE A 287 7.93 12.04 24.69
N ASN A 288 8.08 11.39 23.51
CA ASN A 288 7.80 12.00 22.20
C ASN A 288 6.31 12.05 21.84
N ARG A 289 5.46 11.54 22.74
CA ARG A 289 4.01 11.47 22.54
C ARG A 289 3.61 10.84 21.21
N PHE A 290 4.29 9.73 20.81
CA PHE A 290 3.84 8.91 19.70
C PHE A 290 2.59 8.09 20.06
N TYR A 291 2.34 7.93 21.37
CA TYR A 291 1.17 7.27 21.93
C TYR A 291 0.70 8.05 23.14
N ASP A 292 -0.61 8.07 23.39
CA ASP A 292 -1.19 8.63 24.60
C ASP A 292 -1.32 7.52 25.69
N ILE A 293 -1.11 7.88 26.95
CA ILE A 293 -1.17 6.97 28.10
C ILE A 293 -2.61 6.70 28.51
N GLN A 294 -2.87 5.50 29.06
CA GLN A 294 -4.18 5.13 29.58
C GLN A 294 -4.45 5.68 30.99
N ALA A 295 -3.42 5.77 31.84
CA ALA A 295 -3.54 6.35 33.17
C ALA A 295 -2.23 6.96 33.65
N GLY A 296 -2.28 7.82 34.65
CA GLY A 296 -1.14 8.58 35.17
C GLY A 296 -0.94 9.90 34.44
N GLN A 297 0.26 10.47 34.58
CA GLN A 297 0.62 11.75 33.98
C GLN A 297 2.09 11.77 33.57
N ILE A 298 2.39 12.40 32.45
CA ILE A 298 3.78 12.71 32.04
C ILE A 298 3.89 14.24 31.97
N THR A 299 4.87 14.78 32.68
CA THR A 299 5.12 16.22 32.64
C THR A 299 6.48 16.55 32.03
N TYR A 300 6.53 17.65 31.30
CA TYR A 300 7.75 18.25 30.77
C TYR A 300 7.85 19.71 31.24
N ASP A 301 8.89 20.01 32.00
CA ASP A 301 9.05 21.29 32.70
C ASP A 301 7.85 21.69 33.58
N GLY A 302 7.15 20.68 34.15
CA GLY A 302 5.97 20.87 34.99
C GLY A 302 4.65 20.98 34.21
N ILE A 303 4.68 20.96 32.88
CA ILE A 303 3.51 21.02 32.00
C ILE A 303 3.14 19.60 31.58
N ASP A 304 1.85 19.25 31.60
CA ASP A 304 1.42 17.95 31.05
C ASP A 304 1.71 17.88 29.56
N VAL A 305 2.35 16.80 29.11
CA VAL A 305 2.68 16.63 27.69
C VAL A 305 1.44 16.59 26.79
N LYS A 306 0.25 16.30 27.34
CA LYS A 306 -1.02 16.39 26.63
C LYS A 306 -1.43 17.79 26.28
N ASP A 307 -1.02 18.77 27.12
CA ASP A 307 -1.32 20.19 26.91
C ASP A 307 -0.35 20.86 25.92
N ILE A 308 0.79 20.22 25.64
CA ILE A 308 1.81 20.73 24.69
C ILE A 308 1.45 20.27 23.28
N ARG A 309 1.51 21.18 22.29
CA ARG A 309 1.38 20.80 20.88
C ARG A 309 2.43 19.77 20.50
N LYS A 310 2.03 18.70 19.84
CA LYS A 310 2.93 17.58 19.47
C LYS A 310 4.10 18.04 18.61
N ASP A 311 3.87 18.94 17.66
CA ASP A 311 4.92 19.50 16.81
C ASP A 311 5.97 20.27 17.63
N ASP A 312 5.52 21.08 18.59
CA ASP A 312 6.39 21.88 19.44
C ASP A 312 7.12 21.00 20.48
N LEU A 313 6.44 19.98 21.02
CA LEU A 313 7.07 18.98 21.88
C LEU A 313 8.21 18.28 21.14
N ARG A 314 7.94 17.77 19.94
CA ARG A 314 8.93 17.05 19.13
C ARG A 314 10.07 17.95 18.66
N ARG A 315 9.81 19.23 18.39
CA ARG A 315 10.87 20.22 18.09
C ARG A 315 11.83 20.46 19.26
N SER A 316 11.38 20.28 20.49
CA SER A 316 12.21 20.44 21.70
C SER A 316 13.07 19.23 22.02
N LEU A 317 12.82 18.09 21.34
CA LEU A 317 13.45 16.80 21.60
C LEU A 317 14.26 16.33 20.37
N ALA A 318 15.29 15.54 20.64
CA ALA A 318 15.97 14.79 19.60
C ALA A 318 15.97 13.31 19.95
N MET A 319 15.71 12.45 18.99
CA MET A 319 15.64 11.00 19.17
C MET A 319 16.65 10.31 18.26
N VAL A 320 17.51 9.46 18.85
CA VAL A 320 18.38 8.55 18.12
C VAL A 320 17.82 7.15 18.26
N ILE A 321 17.34 6.58 17.14
CA ILE A 321 16.76 5.23 17.09
C ILE A 321 17.83 4.18 16.78
N GLN A 322 17.60 2.95 17.19
CA GLN A 322 18.53 1.84 17.00
C GLN A 322 18.66 1.49 15.51
N ASP A 323 17.53 1.40 14.81
CA ASP A 323 17.47 1.14 13.37
C ASP A 323 17.36 2.48 12.64
N THR A 324 18.50 3.08 12.34
CA THR A 324 18.57 4.38 11.65
C THR A 324 18.11 4.21 10.20
N HIS A 325 17.12 4.99 9.80
CA HIS A 325 16.66 5.06 8.42
C HIS A 325 17.33 6.23 7.71
N LEU A 326 17.93 5.95 6.55
CA LEU A 326 18.48 6.97 5.66
C LEU A 326 17.56 7.12 4.44
N PHE A 327 17.19 8.35 4.14
CA PHE A 327 16.45 8.67 2.93
C PHE A 327 17.38 8.68 1.72
N THR A 328 16.82 8.37 0.55
CA THR A 328 17.56 8.44 -0.71
C THR A 328 17.96 9.88 -0.98
N GLY A 329 19.27 10.14 -1.08
CA GLY A 329 19.85 11.47 -1.25
C GLY A 329 21.29 11.49 -0.75
N THR A 330 21.86 12.69 -0.61
CA THR A 330 23.22 12.90 -0.07
C THR A 330 23.22 12.78 1.45
N ILE A 331 24.41 12.67 2.05
CA ILE A 331 24.59 12.74 3.51
C ILE A 331 24.15 14.12 4.01
N ALA A 332 24.51 15.17 3.26
CA ALA A 332 24.09 16.54 3.59
C ALA A 332 22.56 16.66 3.64
N ASP A 333 21.83 16.07 2.68
CA ASP A 333 20.36 16.10 2.65
C ASP A 333 19.75 15.37 3.85
N ASN A 334 20.33 14.23 4.24
CA ASN A 334 19.90 13.48 5.40
C ASN A 334 20.14 14.24 6.72
N ILE A 335 21.25 14.99 6.85
CA ILE A 335 21.50 15.85 8.01
C ILE A 335 20.55 17.06 7.99
N ARG A 336 20.35 17.67 6.81
CA ARG A 336 19.45 18.81 6.60
C ARG A 336 17.97 18.46 6.90
N TYR A 337 17.62 17.18 6.93
CA TYR A 337 16.27 16.75 7.25
C TYR A 337 15.77 17.27 8.62
N GLY A 338 16.67 17.47 9.58
CA GLY A 338 16.33 18.08 10.89
C GLY A 338 16.08 19.59 10.85
N LYS A 339 16.58 20.31 9.83
CA LYS A 339 16.40 21.74 9.59
C LYS A 339 16.55 22.00 8.10
N LEU A 340 15.42 22.08 7.37
CA LEU A 340 15.39 22.13 5.91
C LEU A 340 16.08 23.35 5.28
N ASP A 341 16.15 24.45 6.01
CA ASP A 341 16.80 25.71 5.64
C ASP A 341 18.25 25.81 6.15
N ALA A 342 18.84 24.73 6.68
CA ALA A 342 20.19 24.71 7.18
C ALA A 342 21.23 24.99 6.07
N THR A 343 22.19 25.88 6.36
CA THR A 343 23.33 26.13 5.47
C THR A 343 24.33 24.95 5.50
N ASP A 344 25.21 24.87 4.50
CA ASP A 344 26.22 23.82 4.46
C ASP A 344 27.23 23.92 5.63
N GLU A 345 27.46 25.13 6.14
CA GLU A 345 28.26 25.36 7.33
C GLU A 345 27.59 24.79 8.58
N GLU A 346 26.27 25.03 8.75
CA GLU A 346 25.50 24.48 9.87
C GLU A 346 25.45 22.93 9.82
N ILE A 347 25.35 22.33 8.63
CA ILE A 347 25.40 20.88 8.44
C ILE A 347 26.76 20.33 8.90
N ARG A 348 27.86 20.95 8.50
CA ARG A 348 29.21 20.53 8.91
C ARG A 348 29.44 20.70 10.40
N GLU A 349 28.98 21.80 10.99
CA GLU A 349 29.06 22.02 12.44
C GLU A 349 28.24 20.94 13.20
N ALA A 350 27.03 20.63 12.76
CA ALA A 350 26.22 19.55 13.33
C ALA A 350 26.95 18.19 13.23
N ALA A 351 27.56 17.90 12.08
CA ALA A 351 28.32 16.68 11.88
C ALA A 351 29.56 16.61 12.77
N LYS A 352 30.25 17.74 13.02
CA LYS A 352 31.38 17.82 13.98
C LYS A 352 30.91 17.57 15.40
N ILE A 353 29.83 18.18 15.83
CA ILE A 353 29.22 17.97 17.15
C ILE A 353 28.89 16.51 17.37
N ALA A 354 28.31 15.86 16.32
CA ALA A 354 27.99 14.44 16.34
C ALA A 354 29.20 13.51 16.16
N ASN A 355 30.43 14.08 16.03
CA ASN A 355 31.68 13.35 15.73
C ASN A 355 31.60 12.53 14.41
N ALA A 356 30.80 12.97 13.44
CA ALA A 356 30.58 12.33 12.16
C ALA A 356 31.43 12.93 11.01
N ASP A 357 31.80 14.21 11.07
CA ASP A 357 32.52 14.92 10.03
C ASP A 357 33.82 14.20 9.58
N SER A 358 34.56 13.62 10.52
CA SER A 358 35.82 12.94 10.24
C SER A 358 35.70 11.72 9.32
N PHE A 359 34.61 10.96 9.44
CA PHE A 359 34.39 9.83 8.54
C PHE A 359 33.66 10.24 7.25
N ILE A 360 32.72 11.20 7.30
CA ILE A 360 32.03 11.71 6.11
C ILE A 360 33.07 12.30 5.12
N SER A 361 34.02 13.10 5.60
CA SER A 361 35.05 13.71 4.76
C SER A 361 36.03 12.71 4.12
N ARG A 362 36.07 11.45 4.63
CA ARG A 362 36.90 10.38 4.04
C ARG A 362 36.16 9.58 2.96
N LEU A 363 34.85 9.75 2.83
CA LEU A 363 34.08 9.08 1.78
C LEU A 363 34.41 9.67 0.42
N PRO A 364 34.37 8.87 -0.66
CA PRO A 364 34.72 9.34 -2.01
C PRO A 364 33.93 10.56 -2.50
N GLN A 365 32.67 10.69 -2.04
CA GLN A 365 31.77 11.79 -2.42
C GLN A 365 31.53 12.78 -1.26
N GLY A 366 31.99 12.50 -0.04
CA GLY A 366 31.78 13.35 1.13
C GLY A 366 30.32 13.53 1.54
N TYR A 367 29.92 14.80 1.69
CA TYR A 367 28.57 15.21 2.12
C TYR A 367 27.51 15.07 1.03
#